data_b07d910306606611ac22e84a1f0c2941
#
_entry.id   b07d910306606611ac22e84a1f0c2941
#
_cell.length_a   1.000
_cell.length_b   1.000
_cell.length_c   1.000
_cell.angle_alpha   90.00
_cell.angle_beta   90.00
_cell.angle_gamma   90.00
#
_symmetry.space_group_name_H-M   'P 1'
#
loop_
_entity.id
_entity.type
_entity.pdbx_description
1 polymer ?
#
loop_
_entity_poly.entity_id
_entity_poly.type
_entity_poly.pdbx_seq_one_letter_code
_entity_poly.pdbx_strand_id
1 'polypeptide(L)'
;TGIKDLNGKTIVTTTGTTSVQTLRKNKRADGLTFKEVMGKDHADSFLMLESGRADAFIMDGSILAANISKAKAPADFKIVGEVLSVEPIACMMRKDDAAFKKAVDDSIVRQIKDGSLAKLYDKWFMQPIPPNNVKVGLPLSAATKDAWEHPNDKPMEAYEVK
;
A
#
# COMPACT_ATOMS: atom_id res chain seq x y z
N THR A 1 14.44 -10.12 -7.73
CA THR A 1 13.77 -8.82 -7.62
C THR A 1 12.25 -8.92 -7.72
N GLY A 2 11.71 -10.13 -7.74
CA GLY A 2 10.29 -10.45 -7.69
C GLY A 2 9.97 -11.41 -6.56
N ILE A 3 8.70 -11.83 -6.43
CA ILE A 3 8.27 -12.72 -5.35
C ILE A 3 9.01 -14.07 -5.36
N LYS A 4 9.45 -14.55 -6.54
CA LYS A 4 10.19 -15.80 -6.69
C LYS A 4 11.57 -15.76 -6.04
N ASP A 5 12.18 -14.60 -5.91
CA ASP A 5 13.48 -14.42 -5.25
C ASP A 5 13.39 -14.57 -3.72
N LEU A 6 12.17 -14.62 -3.19
CA LEU A 6 11.92 -14.82 -1.77
C LEU A 6 11.98 -16.27 -1.33
N ASN A 7 12.18 -17.21 -2.27
CA ASN A 7 12.26 -18.64 -1.95
C ASN A 7 13.39 -18.92 -0.95
N GLY A 8 13.10 -19.63 0.12
CA GLY A 8 14.05 -19.92 1.21
C GLY A 8 14.31 -18.76 2.19
N LYS A 9 13.69 -17.59 1.99
CA LYS A 9 13.87 -16.38 2.80
C LYS A 9 12.89 -16.32 3.97
N THR A 10 13.11 -15.37 4.88
CA THR A 10 12.16 -15.00 5.93
C THR A 10 11.41 -13.75 5.53
N ILE A 11 10.08 -13.85 5.43
CA ILE A 11 9.22 -12.76 4.97
C ILE A 11 8.35 -12.30 6.11
N VAL A 12 8.31 -11.00 6.36
CA VAL A 12 7.41 -10.39 7.35
C VAL A 12 6.19 -9.77 6.66
N THR A 13 5.05 -9.92 7.33
CA THR A 13 3.79 -9.20 7.04
C THR A 13 3.21 -8.68 8.35
N THR A 14 2.22 -7.79 8.29
CA THR A 14 1.51 -7.33 9.47
C THR A 14 0.28 -8.17 9.73
N THR A 15 0.10 -8.62 10.96
CA THR A 15 -1.04 -9.43 11.39
C THR A 15 -2.37 -8.78 11.04
N GLY A 16 -3.32 -9.56 10.52
CA GLY A 16 -4.69 -9.13 10.23
C GLY A 16 -4.86 -8.29 8.97
N THR A 17 -3.84 -8.18 8.11
CA THR A 17 -3.92 -7.44 6.85
C THR A 17 -4.22 -8.36 5.66
N THR A 18 -4.73 -7.77 4.57
CA THR A 18 -4.94 -8.45 3.27
C THR A 18 -3.62 -8.92 2.66
N SER A 19 -2.51 -8.26 2.96
CA SER A 19 -1.17 -8.64 2.52
C SER A 19 -0.78 -10.07 2.94
N VAL A 20 -1.27 -10.56 4.09
CA VAL A 20 -1.06 -11.96 4.52
C VAL A 20 -1.71 -12.93 3.54
N GLN A 21 -2.95 -12.64 3.12
CA GLN A 21 -3.68 -13.49 2.18
C GLN A 21 -3.04 -13.44 0.80
N THR A 22 -2.69 -12.25 0.33
CA THR A 22 -1.99 -12.02 -0.95
C THR A 22 -0.67 -12.78 -1.00
N LEU A 23 0.16 -12.69 0.05
CA LEU A 23 1.42 -13.43 0.14
C LEU A 23 1.19 -14.94 0.05
N ARG A 24 0.22 -15.48 0.80
CA ARG A 24 -0.08 -16.91 0.83
C ARG A 24 -0.70 -17.41 -0.48
N LYS A 25 -1.50 -16.59 -1.17
CA LYS A 25 -2.03 -16.89 -2.51
C LYS A 25 -0.88 -17.10 -3.49
N ASN A 26 0.06 -16.15 -3.56
CA ASN A 26 1.23 -16.22 -4.44
C ASN A 26 2.18 -17.37 -4.07
N LYS A 27 2.43 -17.59 -2.77
CA LYS A 27 3.22 -18.73 -2.28
C LYS A 27 2.71 -20.05 -2.83
N ARG A 28 1.39 -20.28 -2.78
CA ARG A 28 0.77 -21.51 -3.29
C ARG A 28 0.81 -21.59 -4.81
N ALA A 29 0.52 -20.47 -5.50
CA ALA A 29 0.48 -20.44 -6.96
C ALA A 29 1.84 -20.75 -7.59
N ASP A 30 2.93 -20.24 -7.02
CA ASP A 30 4.29 -20.41 -7.52
C ASP A 30 5.07 -21.55 -6.83
N GLY A 31 4.46 -22.29 -5.91
CA GLY A 31 5.12 -23.38 -5.17
C GLY A 31 6.29 -22.92 -4.31
N LEU A 32 6.26 -21.69 -3.81
CA LEU A 32 7.37 -21.10 -3.06
C LEU A 32 7.43 -21.62 -1.63
N THR A 33 8.65 -21.75 -1.12
CA THR A 33 8.94 -22.11 0.25
C THR A 33 9.70 -20.97 0.92
N PHE A 34 9.07 -20.29 1.87
CA PHE A 34 9.67 -19.25 2.69
C PHE A 34 9.08 -19.28 4.09
N LYS A 35 9.84 -18.77 5.06
CA LYS A 35 9.38 -18.63 6.44
C LYS A 35 8.55 -17.35 6.56
N GLU A 36 7.31 -17.48 7.08
CA GLU A 36 6.47 -16.34 7.40
C GLU A 36 6.66 -15.92 8.86
N VAL A 37 6.87 -14.64 9.10
CA VAL A 37 6.83 -14.02 10.43
C VAL A 37 5.85 -12.85 10.40
N MET A 38 5.26 -12.53 11.55
CA MET A 38 4.22 -11.53 11.64
C MET A 38 4.57 -10.47 12.67
N GLY A 39 4.51 -9.20 12.26
CA GLY A 39 4.53 -8.09 13.20
C GLY A 39 3.14 -7.79 13.72
N LYS A 40 3.06 -7.21 14.90
CA LYS A 40 1.79 -6.80 15.54
C LYS A 40 1.18 -5.57 14.83
N ASP A 41 2.02 -4.71 14.29
CA ASP A 41 1.68 -3.52 13.51
C ASP A 41 2.76 -3.26 12.43
N HIS A 42 2.55 -2.24 11.60
CA HIS A 42 3.45 -1.94 10.48
C HIS A 42 4.84 -1.49 10.93
N ALA A 43 4.93 -0.79 12.06
CA ALA A 43 6.21 -0.33 12.61
C ALA A 43 7.02 -1.51 13.15
N ASP A 44 6.38 -2.44 13.87
CA ASP A 44 7.01 -3.66 14.36
C ASP A 44 7.46 -4.57 13.20
N SER A 45 6.63 -4.70 12.15
CA SER A 45 6.99 -5.46 10.94
C SER A 45 8.22 -4.85 10.26
N PHE A 46 8.25 -3.52 10.10
CA PHE A 46 9.40 -2.83 9.50
C PHE A 46 10.66 -2.96 10.38
N LEU A 47 10.52 -2.90 11.70
CA LEU A 47 11.63 -3.12 12.63
C LEU A 47 12.22 -4.54 12.50
N MET A 48 11.40 -5.56 12.22
CA MET A 48 11.89 -6.90 11.95
C MET A 48 12.77 -6.95 10.68
N LEU A 49 12.40 -6.21 9.64
CA LEU A 49 13.21 -6.05 8.43
C LEU A 49 14.49 -5.27 8.75
N GLU A 50 14.39 -4.10 9.38
CA GLU A 50 15.51 -3.21 9.69
C GLU A 50 16.55 -3.86 10.60
N SER A 51 16.11 -4.76 11.50
CA SER A 51 17.00 -5.53 12.39
C SER A 51 17.55 -6.82 11.81
N GLY A 52 17.25 -7.14 10.54
CA GLY A 52 17.70 -8.36 9.87
C GLY A 52 16.99 -9.64 10.35
N ARG A 53 15.88 -9.54 11.07
CA ARG A 53 15.04 -10.68 11.45
C ARG A 53 14.15 -11.18 10.32
N ALA A 54 13.99 -10.37 9.28
CA ALA A 54 13.32 -10.72 8.03
C ALA A 54 14.14 -10.19 6.85
N ASP A 55 14.05 -10.90 5.72
CA ASP A 55 14.72 -10.53 4.46
C ASP A 55 13.87 -9.59 3.59
N ALA A 56 12.55 -9.64 3.75
CA ALA A 56 11.62 -8.78 3.03
C ALA A 56 10.35 -8.50 3.83
N PHE A 57 9.72 -7.35 3.57
CA PHE A 57 8.44 -6.96 4.12
C PHE A 57 7.42 -6.78 2.98
N ILE A 58 6.33 -7.54 3.02
CA ILE A 58 5.23 -7.46 2.05
C ILE A 58 4.09 -6.65 2.65
N MET A 59 3.77 -5.53 2.01
CA MET A 59 2.74 -4.58 2.46
C MET A 59 2.40 -3.60 1.34
N ASP A 60 1.39 -2.75 1.56
CA ASP A 60 1.02 -1.67 0.64
C ASP A 60 2.19 -0.72 0.36
N GLY A 61 2.35 -0.34 -0.91
CA GLY A 61 3.46 0.51 -1.33
C GLY A 61 3.55 1.84 -0.58
N SER A 62 2.41 2.45 -0.23
CA SER A 62 2.36 3.68 0.56
C SER A 62 2.88 3.50 2.00
N ILE A 63 2.55 2.38 2.62
CA ILE A 63 3.02 2.02 3.97
C ILE A 63 4.52 1.71 3.93
N LEU A 64 4.98 0.95 2.93
CA LEU A 64 6.41 0.67 2.75
C LEU A 64 7.21 1.96 2.56
N ALA A 65 6.78 2.84 1.66
CA ALA A 65 7.46 4.10 1.40
C ALA A 65 7.53 5.00 2.65
N ALA A 66 6.42 5.06 3.42
CA ALA A 66 6.36 5.83 4.66
C ALA A 66 7.27 5.26 5.76
N ASN A 67 7.44 3.94 5.86
CA ASN A 67 8.38 3.34 6.80
C ASN A 67 9.83 3.57 6.36
N ILE A 68 10.14 3.36 5.09
CA ILE A 68 11.48 3.63 4.54
C ILE A 68 11.90 5.08 4.80
N SER A 69 10.98 6.04 4.56
CA SER A 69 11.28 7.46 4.77
C SER A 69 11.65 7.83 6.22
N LYS A 70 11.28 6.98 7.18
CA LYS A 70 11.55 7.16 8.62
C LYS A 70 12.65 6.24 9.14
N ALA A 71 13.20 5.37 8.31
CA ALA A 71 14.26 4.44 8.68
C ALA A 71 15.53 5.19 9.11
N LYS A 72 16.38 4.54 9.89
CA LYS A 72 17.68 5.09 10.28
C LYS A 72 18.61 5.31 9.08
N ALA A 73 18.55 4.38 8.11
CA ALA A 73 19.30 4.43 6.85
C ALA A 73 18.34 4.16 5.68
N PRO A 74 17.55 5.14 5.22
CA PRO A 74 16.54 4.93 4.16
C PRO A 74 17.12 4.37 2.86
N ALA A 75 18.39 4.69 2.56
CA ALA A 75 19.07 4.22 1.35
C ALA A 75 19.33 2.71 1.31
N ASP A 76 19.25 2.03 2.46
CA ASP A 76 19.44 0.59 2.56
C ASP A 76 18.19 -0.19 2.13
N PHE A 77 17.06 0.50 1.92
CA PHE A 77 15.78 -0.09 1.59
C PHE A 77 15.25 0.42 0.26
N LYS A 78 14.57 -0.45 -0.45
CA LYS A 78 13.83 -0.09 -1.67
C LYS A 78 12.60 -0.97 -1.85
N ILE A 79 11.58 -0.42 -2.46
CA ILE A 79 10.41 -1.19 -2.92
C ILE A 79 10.78 -1.83 -4.25
N VAL A 80 10.57 -3.14 -4.36
CA VAL A 80 10.93 -3.94 -5.53
C VAL A 80 9.83 -4.97 -5.83
N GLY A 81 9.90 -5.56 -6.99
CA GLY A 81 9.00 -6.63 -7.42
C GLY A 81 7.79 -6.12 -8.18
N GLU A 82 7.01 -7.07 -8.62
CA GLU A 82 5.72 -6.87 -9.26
C GLU A 82 4.66 -6.42 -8.25
N VAL A 83 3.61 -5.78 -8.74
CA VAL A 83 2.42 -5.47 -7.94
C VAL A 83 1.64 -6.76 -7.73
N LEU A 84 1.53 -7.20 -6.48
CA LEU A 84 0.87 -8.48 -6.11
C LEU A 84 -0.66 -8.35 -6.00
N SER A 85 -1.16 -7.16 -5.68
CA SER A 85 -2.58 -6.82 -5.63
C SER A 85 -2.79 -5.33 -5.84
N VAL A 86 -3.96 -4.96 -6.33
CA VAL A 86 -4.45 -3.58 -6.37
C VAL A 86 -5.70 -3.52 -5.52
N GLU A 87 -5.69 -2.67 -4.51
CA GLU A 87 -6.81 -2.56 -3.55
C GLU A 87 -7.35 -1.12 -3.55
N PRO A 88 -8.64 -0.92 -3.81
CA PRO A 88 -9.25 0.40 -3.70
C PRO A 88 -9.33 0.81 -2.23
N ILE A 89 -8.88 2.02 -1.93
CA ILE A 89 -9.09 2.64 -0.62
C ILE A 89 -10.40 3.41 -0.69
N ALA A 90 -11.33 3.10 0.21
CA ALA A 90 -12.66 3.67 0.21
C ALA A 90 -13.10 4.15 1.60
N CYS A 91 -14.09 5.06 1.62
CA CYS A 91 -14.74 5.49 2.85
C CYS A 91 -15.82 4.48 3.25
N MET A 92 -15.70 3.86 4.43
CA MET A 92 -16.77 3.06 5.00
C MET A 92 -17.88 3.95 5.56
N MET A 93 -19.12 3.63 5.21
CA MET A 93 -20.28 4.37 5.66
C MET A 93 -21.45 3.43 5.98
N ARG A 94 -22.53 3.97 6.55
CA ARG A 94 -23.72 3.19 6.87
C ARG A 94 -24.36 2.65 5.58
N LYS A 95 -24.69 1.37 5.58
CA LYS A 95 -25.42 0.73 4.48
C LYS A 95 -26.80 1.40 4.34
N ASP A 96 -27.28 1.49 3.11
CA ASP A 96 -28.60 2.06 2.76
C ASP A 96 -28.76 3.57 3.04
N ASP A 97 -27.66 4.30 3.31
CA ASP A 97 -27.66 5.75 3.37
C ASP A 97 -27.24 6.34 2.01
N ALA A 98 -28.14 6.30 1.05
CA ALA A 98 -27.89 6.76 -0.32
C ALA A 98 -27.58 8.27 -0.38
N ALA A 99 -28.19 9.07 0.50
CA ALA A 99 -27.96 10.51 0.54
C ALA A 99 -26.54 10.86 1.00
N PHE A 100 -26.08 10.20 2.05
CA PHE A 100 -24.71 10.40 2.54
C PHE A 100 -23.67 9.84 1.54
N LYS A 101 -23.92 8.64 0.96
CA LYS A 101 -23.05 8.11 -0.10
C LYS A 101 -22.89 9.12 -1.23
N LYS A 102 -24.01 9.67 -1.73
CA LYS A 102 -23.96 10.67 -2.80
C LYS A 102 -23.15 11.89 -2.42
N ALA A 103 -23.29 12.39 -1.21
CA ALA A 103 -22.55 13.57 -0.74
C ALA A 103 -21.02 13.30 -0.70
N VAL A 104 -20.61 12.10 -0.27
CA VAL A 104 -19.20 11.68 -0.25
C VAL A 104 -18.66 11.53 -1.66
N ASP A 105 -19.38 10.81 -2.54
CA ASP A 105 -18.99 10.60 -3.93
C ASP A 105 -18.85 11.93 -4.69
N ASP A 106 -19.84 12.83 -4.57
CA ASP A 106 -19.81 14.15 -5.19
C ASP A 106 -18.63 14.98 -4.69
N SER A 107 -18.29 14.89 -3.39
CA SER A 107 -17.14 15.56 -2.82
C SER A 107 -15.82 15.07 -3.38
N ILE A 108 -15.65 13.76 -3.50
CA ILE A 108 -14.44 13.14 -4.06
C ILE A 108 -14.29 13.53 -5.53
N VAL A 109 -15.36 13.35 -6.33
CA VAL A 109 -15.36 13.72 -7.75
C VAL A 109 -15.04 15.20 -7.97
N ARG A 110 -15.61 16.08 -7.14
CA ARG A 110 -15.29 17.52 -7.20
C ARG A 110 -13.81 17.77 -6.94
N GLN A 111 -13.23 17.17 -5.89
CA GLN A 111 -11.81 17.33 -5.54
C GLN A 111 -10.87 16.79 -6.62
N ILE A 112 -11.26 15.74 -7.32
CA ILE A 112 -10.54 15.26 -8.49
C ILE A 112 -10.56 16.31 -9.59
N LYS A 113 -11.76 16.81 -9.93
CA LYS A 113 -11.97 17.75 -11.05
C LYS A 113 -11.34 19.13 -10.83
N ASP A 114 -11.37 19.65 -9.61
CA ASP A 114 -10.79 20.97 -9.28
C ASP A 114 -9.28 20.89 -8.96
N GLY A 115 -8.70 19.67 -8.95
CA GLY A 115 -7.29 19.44 -8.69
C GLY A 115 -6.89 19.52 -7.22
N SER A 116 -7.82 19.69 -6.30
CA SER A 116 -7.51 19.76 -4.86
C SER A 116 -7.02 18.43 -4.32
N LEU A 117 -7.52 17.31 -4.83
CA LEU A 117 -7.03 15.98 -4.45
C LEU A 117 -5.57 15.78 -4.88
N ALA A 118 -5.18 16.23 -6.07
CA ALA A 118 -3.81 16.17 -6.54
C ALA A 118 -2.86 17.02 -5.67
N LYS A 119 -3.31 18.20 -5.23
CA LYS A 119 -2.56 19.06 -4.29
C LYS A 119 -2.41 18.40 -2.91
N LEU A 120 -3.45 17.70 -2.43
CA LEU A 120 -3.37 16.94 -1.18
C LEU A 120 -2.38 15.78 -1.31
N TYR A 121 -2.39 15.07 -2.43
CA TYR A 121 -1.41 14.01 -2.68
C TYR A 121 0.02 14.56 -2.71
N ASP A 122 0.26 15.65 -3.44
CA ASP A 122 1.56 16.30 -3.47
C ASP A 122 2.01 16.69 -2.06
N LYS A 123 1.15 17.37 -1.30
CA LYS A 123 1.44 17.80 0.07
C LYS A 123 1.88 16.66 0.98
N TRP A 124 1.19 15.50 0.94
CA TRP A 124 1.40 14.43 1.91
C TRP A 124 2.39 13.35 1.46
N PHE A 125 2.62 13.22 0.16
CA PHE A 125 3.52 12.19 -0.38
C PHE A 125 4.77 12.77 -1.04
N MET A 126 4.69 13.97 -1.60
CA MET A 126 5.77 14.54 -2.42
C MET A 126 6.50 15.70 -1.76
N GLN A 127 5.98 16.25 -0.67
CA GLN A 127 6.62 17.33 0.10
C GLN A 127 7.05 16.83 1.48
N PRO A 128 8.02 17.53 2.13
CA PRO A 128 8.35 17.26 3.53
C PRO A 128 7.15 17.49 4.44
N ILE A 129 6.84 16.53 5.31
CA ILE A 129 5.68 16.57 6.21
C ILE A 129 6.12 16.64 7.68
N PRO A 130 5.37 17.41 8.54
CA PRO A 130 5.64 17.45 9.97
C PRO A 130 5.44 16.07 10.63
N PRO A 131 6.03 15.84 11.81
CA PRO A 131 6.90 16.78 12.56
C PRO A 131 8.37 16.74 12.11
N ASN A 132 8.80 15.71 11.39
CA ASN A 132 10.21 15.45 11.13
C ASN A 132 10.71 16.00 9.78
N ASN A 133 9.84 16.69 9.03
CA ASN A 133 10.14 17.19 7.67
C ASN A 133 10.64 16.09 6.73
N VAL A 134 10.08 14.89 6.86
CA VAL A 134 10.42 13.74 6.03
C VAL A 134 9.51 13.67 4.83
N LYS A 135 10.08 13.43 3.66
CA LYS A 135 9.37 13.23 2.41
C LYS A 135 9.17 11.73 2.17
N VAL A 136 7.93 11.31 1.95
CA VAL A 136 7.61 9.90 1.59
C VAL A 136 8.16 9.55 0.21
N GLY A 137 8.03 10.47 -0.75
CA GLY A 137 8.62 10.32 -2.09
C GLY A 137 7.95 9.25 -2.95
N LEU A 138 6.65 8.99 -2.76
CA LEU A 138 5.88 8.01 -3.54
C LEU A 138 5.06 8.72 -4.63
N PRO A 139 5.45 8.65 -5.91
CA PRO A 139 4.66 9.20 -7.00
C PRO A 139 3.32 8.48 -7.17
N LEU A 140 2.32 9.18 -7.72
CA LEU A 140 1.05 8.57 -8.10
C LEU A 140 1.26 7.40 -9.06
N SER A 141 0.73 6.23 -8.70
CA SER A 141 0.73 5.06 -9.58
C SER A 141 -0.18 5.25 -10.80
N ALA A 142 0.06 4.47 -11.85
CA ALA A 142 -0.82 4.44 -13.02
C ALA A 142 -2.24 4.03 -12.63
N ALA A 143 -2.40 3.05 -11.75
CA ALA A 143 -3.71 2.60 -11.26
C ALA A 143 -4.45 3.70 -10.49
N THR A 144 -3.75 4.50 -9.66
CA THR A 144 -4.38 5.63 -8.96
C THR A 144 -4.78 6.75 -9.93
N LYS A 145 -3.97 7.03 -10.94
CA LYS A 145 -4.31 8.02 -11.98
C LYS A 145 -5.55 7.60 -12.75
N ASP A 146 -5.61 6.34 -13.20
CA ASP A 146 -6.77 5.79 -13.88
C ASP A 146 -8.05 5.86 -13.02
N ALA A 147 -7.95 5.52 -11.73
CA ALA A 147 -9.07 5.62 -10.80
C ALA A 147 -9.56 7.06 -10.59
N TRP A 148 -8.70 8.07 -10.72
CA TRP A 148 -9.10 9.47 -10.68
C TRP A 148 -9.72 9.95 -12.01
N GLU A 149 -9.22 9.47 -13.14
CA GLU A 149 -9.80 9.76 -14.45
C GLU A 149 -11.16 9.11 -14.63
N HIS A 150 -11.37 7.93 -14.03
CA HIS A 150 -12.58 7.12 -14.12
C HIS A 150 -13.12 6.75 -12.72
N PRO A 151 -13.58 7.73 -11.90
CA PRO A 151 -14.06 7.47 -10.54
C PRO A 151 -15.19 6.44 -10.54
N ASN A 152 -15.09 5.45 -9.67
CA ASN A 152 -16.08 4.38 -9.55
C ASN A 152 -16.07 3.78 -8.14
N ASP A 153 -17.03 2.93 -7.83
CA ASP A 153 -17.19 2.20 -6.57
C ASP A 153 -17.12 0.68 -6.76
N LYS A 154 -16.35 0.23 -7.75
CA LYS A 154 -16.16 -1.19 -8.02
C LYS A 154 -15.51 -1.91 -6.84
N PRO A 155 -15.89 -3.16 -6.56
CA PRO A 155 -15.26 -3.97 -5.53
C PRO A 155 -13.83 -4.37 -5.92
N MET A 156 -13.05 -4.84 -4.94
CA MET A 156 -11.63 -5.18 -5.11
C MET A 156 -11.39 -6.19 -6.24
N GLU A 157 -12.30 -7.13 -6.44
CA GLU A 157 -12.19 -8.17 -7.47
C GLU A 157 -12.16 -7.61 -8.90
N ALA A 158 -12.68 -6.39 -9.10
CA ALA A 158 -12.63 -5.70 -10.39
C ALA A 158 -11.22 -5.14 -10.74
N TYR A 159 -10.30 -5.16 -9.78
CA TYR A 159 -8.93 -4.66 -9.93
C TYR A 159 -7.89 -5.79 -9.94
N GLU A 160 -8.28 -7.02 -10.26
CA GLU A 160 -7.34 -8.14 -10.30
C GLU A 160 -6.15 -7.85 -11.22
N VAL A 161 -4.96 -8.05 -10.67
CA VAL A 161 -3.71 -8.03 -11.44
C VAL A 161 -3.68 -9.32 -12.28
N LYS A 162 -3.69 -9.18 -13.60
CA LYS A 162 -3.59 -10.29 -14.55
C LYS A 162 -2.16 -10.79 -14.67
#